data_eda8a5db1051685cef849b9c14c61d9b
#
_entry.id   eda8a5db1051685cef849b9c14c61d9b
#
_cell.length_a   1.000
_cell.length_b   1.000
_cell.length_c   1.000
_cell.angle_alpha   90.00
_cell.angle_beta   90.00
_cell.angle_gamma   90.00
#
_symmetry.space_group_name_H-M   'P 1'
#
loop_
_entity.id
_entity.type
_entity.pdbx_description
1 polymer ?
#
loop_
_entity_poly.entity_id
_entity_poly.type
_entity_poly.pdbx_seq_one_letter_code
_entity_poly.pdbx_strand_id
1 'polypeptide(L)'
;MIVAKNSKAAGKWTNLISSKIVQKEYIAVCVGSLKQKKGIINENLLQHGESKNAVTHYVVENEKNVELSTGPVVLSRIRLILETGRMHQIRIHLSKQNCPIAADEHHGNFKVNKLLKKEMKLKKMLLASVKLTVPIDGKNKIFEIPLPQHFE
;
A
#
# COMPACT_ATOMS: atom_id res chain seq x y z
N MET A 1 5.86 13.05 1.27
CA MET A 1 4.97 13.83 2.17
C MET A 1 4.77 15.21 1.57
N ILE A 2 3.55 15.77 1.60
CA ILE A 2 3.27 17.15 1.19
C ILE A 2 3.23 18.01 2.45
N VAL A 3 3.98 19.12 2.45
CA VAL A 3 4.01 20.09 3.56
C VAL A 3 3.54 21.44 3.02
N ALA A 4 2.51 22.00 3.64
CA ALA A 4 1.99 23.31 3.29
C ALA A 4 2.74 24.42 4.06
N LYS A 5 3.17 25.48 3.37
CA LYS A 5 3.89 26.60 3.98
C LYS A 5 3.00 27.54 4.82
N ASN A 6 1.69 27.52 4.62
CA ASN A 6 0.71 28.35 5.34
C ASN A 6 -0.69 27.73 5.26
N SER A 7 -1.64 28.27 6.02
CA SER A 7 -3.03 27.77 6.10
C SER A 7 -3.78 27.83 4.74
N LYS A 8 -3.55 28.87 3.93
CA LYS A 8 -4.14 28.99 2.59
C LYS A 8 -3.68 27.85 1.67
N ALA A 9 -2.39 27.55 1.68
CA ALA A 9 -1.82 26.42 0.93
C ALA A 9 -2.35 25.08 1.48
N ALA A 10 -2.48 24.93 2.79
CA ALA A 10 -3.06 23.72 3.40
C ALA A 10 -4.49 23.47 2.93
N GLY A 11 -5.35 24.49 2.94
CA GLY A 11 -6.72 24.41 2.42
C GLY A 11 -6.77 24.01 0.95
N LYS A 12 -5.95 24.64 0.09
CA LYS A 12 -5.83 24.26 -1.33
C LYS A 12 -5.47 22.79 -1.52
N TRP A 13 -4.48 22.29 -0.77
CA TRP A 13 -4.03 20.90 -0.83
C TRP A 13 -5.07 19.93 -0.29
N THR A 14 -5.77 20.27 0.80
CA THR A 14 -6.86 19.45 1.33
C THR A 14 -7.95 19.25 0.30
N ASN A 15 -8.41 20.33 -0.36
CA ASN A 15 -9.41 20.25 -1.41
C ASN A 15 -8.92 19.43 -2.60
N LEU A 16 -7.68 19.61 -3.02
CA LEU A 16 -7.08 18.87 -4.14
C LEU A 16 -7.00 17.37 -3.86
N ILE A 17 -6.61 16.99 -2.65
CA ILE A 17 -6.52 15.58 -2.24
C ILE A 17 -7.91 14.96 -2.10
N SER A 18 -8.90 15.70 -1.57
CA SER A 18 -10.26 15.22 -1.37
C SER A 18 -11.04 15.07 -2.68
N SER A 19 -10.70 15.83 -3.72
CA SER A 19 -11.32 15.74 -5.06
C SER A 19 -10.95 14.47 -5.85
N LYS A 20 -10.10 13.59 -5.30
CA LYS A 20 -9.64 12.32 -5.89
C LYS A 20 -8.84 12.44 -7.20
N ILE A 21 -8.48 13.65 -7.60
CA ILE A 21 -7.66 13.89 -8.81
C ILE A 21 -6.16 13.68 -8.56
N VAL A 22 -5.76 13.57 -7.29
CA VAL A 22 -4.39 13.23 -6.89
C VAL A 22 -4.23 11.73 -6.93
N GLN A 23 -3.45 11.23 -7.89
CA GLN A 23 -3.17 9.81 -8.00
C GLN A 23 -1.97 9.43 -7.12
N LYS A 24 -2.14 8.37 -6.34
CA LYS A 24 -1.14 7.84 -5.40
C LYS A 24 -0.86 6.39 -5.72
N GLU A 25 0.41 6.10 -6.07
CA GLU A 25 0.85 4.75 -6.35
C GLU A 25 1.77 4.23 -5.23
N TYR A 26 1.57 2.95 -4.92
CA TYR A 26 2.31 2.24 -3.89
C TYR A 26 2.83 0.92 -4.44
N ILE A 27 3.93 0.44 -3.87
CA ILE A 27 4.38 -0.94 -4.02
C ILE A 27 4.32 -1.59 -2.65
N ALA A 28 3.74 -2.79 -2.61
CA ALA A 28 3.75 -3.66 -1.44
C ALA A 28 4.37 -5.01 -1.80
N VAL A 29 5.03 -5.65 -0.82
CA VAL A 29 5.35 -7.08 -0.88
C VAL A 29 4.51 -7.78 0.18
N CYS A 30 3.72 -8.75 -0.25
CA CYS A 30 2.70 -9.40 0.56
C CYS A 30 3.01 -10.89 0.76
N VAL A 31 2.52 -11.45 1.84
CA VAL A 31 2.57 -12.89 2.15
C VAL A 31 1.34 -13.55 1.55
N GLY A 32 1.54 -14.47 0.61
CA GLY A 32 0.47 -15.14 -0.12
C GLY A 32 0.23 -14.56 -1.51
N SER A 33 -0.83 -15.00 -2.18
CA SER A 33 -1.22 -14.61 -3.54
C SER A 33 -2.62 -14.09 -3.58
N LEU A 34 -2.89 -13.10 -4.44
CA LEU A 34 -4.24 -12.68 -4.77
C LEU A 34 -4.84 -13.63 -5.82
N LYS A 35 -6.17 -13.85 -5.76
CA LYS A 35 -6.90 -14.74 -6.69
C LYS A 35 -6.74 -14.32 -8.16
N GLN A 36 -6.63 -13.02 -8.39
CA GLN A 36 -6.47 -12.46 -9.74
C GLN A 36 -5.19 -11.62 -9.81
N LYS A 37 -4.54 -11.59 -10.97
CA LYS A 37 -3.31 -10.80 -11.17
C LYS A 37 -3.55 -9.29 -11.23
N LYS A 38 -4.78 -8.87 -11.50
CA LYS A 38 -5.23 -7.48 -11.46
C LYS A 38 -6.69 -7.40 -11.02
N GLY A 39 -7.05 -6.31 -10.35
CA GLY A 39 -8.42 -6.12 -9.90
C GLY A 39 -8.61 -4.85 -9.09
N ILE A 40 -9.81 -4.76 -8.51
CA ILE A 40 -10.24 -3.66 -7.65
C ILE A 40 -10.74 -4.26 -6.34
N ILE A 41 -10.25 -3.76 -5.23
CA ILE A 41 -10.81 -4.02 -3.90
C ILE A 41 -11.68 -2.81 -3.56
N ASN A 42 -12.98 -3.01 -3.52
CA ASN A 42 -13.98 -2.00 -3.18
C ASN A 42 -14.74 -2.47 -1.95
N GLU A 43 -14.26 -2.09 -0.79
CA GLU A 43 -14.83 -2.49 0.50
C GLU A 43 -14.88 -1.31 1.46
N ASN A 44 -15.91 -1.28 2.28
CA ASN A 44 -16.00 -0.27 3.33
C ASN A 44 -15.02 -0.56 4.46
N LEU A 45 -14.41 0.50 4.97
CA LEU A 45 -13.54 0.46 6.13
C LEU A 45 -14.14 1.26 7.29
N LEU A 46 -14.08 0.68 8.47
CA LEU A 46 -14.52 1.35 9.69
C LEU A 46 -13.47 2.39 10.11
N GLN A 47 -13.88 3.65 10.24
CA GLN A 47 -13.04 4.75 10.70
C GLN A 47 -13.82 5.63 11.68
N HIS A 48 -13.31 5.81 12.88
CA HIS A 48 -13.97 6.60 13.93
C HIS A 48 -15.44 6.22 14.18
N GLY A 49 -15.77 4.92 14.11
CA GLY A 49 -17.14 4.42 14.26
C GLY A 49 -18.01 4.48 13.01
N GLU A 50 -17.54 5.09 11.92
CA GLU A 50 -18.28 5.21 10.66
C GLU A 50 -17.73 4.27 9.57
N SER A 51 -18.64 3.67 8.82
CA SER A 51 -18.31 2.85 7.66
C SER A 51 -18.10 3.74 6.43
N LYS A 52 -16.86 3.80 5.91
CA LYS A 52 -16.48 4.66 4.77
C LYS A 52 -16.00 3.83 3.60
N ASN A 53 -16.54 4.12 2.42
CA ASN A 53 -16.12 3.46 1.19
C ASN A 53 -14.61 3.65 0.94
N ALA A 54 -13.95 2.56 0.54
CA ALA A 54 -12.53 2.54 0.20
C ALA A 54 -12.31 1.73 -1.07
N VAL A 55 -11.56 2.30 -2.02
CA VAL A 55 -11.29 1.70 -3.34
C VAL A 55 -9.79 1.66 -3.60
N THR A 56 -9.28 0.47 -3.87
CA THR A 56 -7.87 0.20 -4.18
C THR A 56 -7.78 -0.64 -5.45
N HIS A 57 -7.15 -0.11 -6.50
CA HIS A 57 -6.78 -0.88 -7.69
C HIS A 57 -5.46 -1.58 -7.43
N TYR A 58 -5.29 -2.78 -7.96
CA TYR A 58 -4.04 -3.52 -7.83
C TYR A 58 -3.64 -4.27 -9.09
N VAL A 59 -2.32 -4.46 -9.23
CA VAL A 59 -1.70 -5.34 -10.23
C VAL A 59 -0.59 -6.12 -9.52
N VAL A 60 -0.62 -7.44 -9.60
CA VAL A 60 0.47 -8.31 -9.13
C VAL A 60 1.58 -8.27 -10.18
N GLU A 61 2.72 -7.69 -9.82
CA GLU A 61 3.87 -7.56 -10.73
C GLU A 61 4.71 -8.81 -10.79
N ASN A 62 4.91 -9.47 -9.64
CA ASN A 62 5.73 -10.67 -9.52
C ASN A 62 5.33 -11.49 -8.30
N GLU A 63 5.61 -12.80 -8.35
CA GLU A 63 5.47 -13.72 -7.23
C GLU A 63 6.73 -14.58 -7.13
N LYS A 64 7.21 -14.80 -5.92
CA LYS A 64 8.39 -15.58 -5.62
C LYS A 64 8.13 -16.52 -4.45
N ASN A 65 8.51 -17.78 -4.60
CA ASN A 65 8.56 -18.71 -3.48
C ASN A 65 9.83 -18.48 -2.66
N VAL A 66 9.66 -18.43 -1.36
CA VAL A 66 10.73 -18.32 -0.38
C VAL A 66 10.64 -19.49 0.58
N GLU A 67 11.73 -20.24 0.72
CA GLU A 67 11.81 -21.34 1.68
C GLU A 67 12.04 -20.78 3.09
N LEU A 68 11.15 -21.10 3.99
CA LEU A 68 11.27 -20.84 5.42
C LEU A 68 11.31 -22.16 6.18
N SER A 69 11.77 -22.16 7.42
CA SER A 69 11.87 -23.37 8.25
C SER A 69 10.55 -24.14 8.43
N THR A 70 9.41 -23.52 8.14
CA THR A 70 8.08 -24.14 8.19
C THR A 70 7.54 -24.56 6.83
N GLY A 71 8.34 -24.43 5.76
CA GLY A 71 7.97 -24.71 4.37
C GLY A 71 7.90 -23.46 3.49
N PRO A 72 7.58 -23.65 2.19
CA PRO A 72 7.57 -22.57 1.22
C PRO A 72 6.45 -21.54 1.51
N VAL A 73 6.79 -20.28 1.32
CA VAL A 73 5.87 -19.15 1.42
C VAL A 73 5.94 -18.32 0.14
N VAL A 74 4.80 -17.99 -0.43
CA VAL A 74 4.73 -17.08 -1.58
C VAL A 74 4.85 -15.65 -1.10
N LEU A 75 5.74 -14.88 -1.72
CA LEU A 75 5.79 -13.43 -1.59
C LEU A 75 5.36 -12.80 -2.92
N SER A 76 4.32 -11.97 -2.87
CA SER A 76 3.76 -11.26 -4.03
C SER A 76 4.12 -9.79 -4.00
N ARG A 77 4.75 -9.28 -5.06
CA ARG A 77 4.96 -7.85 -5.26
C ARG A 77 3.75 -7.27 -6.00
N ILE A 78 3.12 -6.30 -5.40
CA ILE A 78 1.85 -5.74 -5.85
C ILE A 78 1.98 -4.24 -5.99
N ARG A 79 1.61 -3.71 -7.17
CA ARG A 79 1.40 -2.27 -7.41
C ARG A 79 -0.03 -1.91 -7.07
N LEU A 80 -0.20 -0.80 -6.34
CA LEU A 80 -1.51 -0.36 -5.88
C LEU A 80 -1.73 1.11 -6.22
N ILE A 81 -2.95 1.43 -6.67
CA ILE A 81 -3.39 2.80 -6.93
C ILE A 81 -4.62 3.07 -6.08
N LEU A 82 -4.59 4.16 -5.32
CA LEU A 82 -5.66 4.54 -4.43
C LEU A 82 -6.59 5.58 -5.05
N GLU A 83 -7.89 5.28 -5.15
CA GLU A 83 -8.92 6.28 -5.39
C GLU A 83 -9.31 7.01 -4.11
N THR A 84 -9.30 6.31 -2.99
CA THR A 84 -9.59 6.84 -1.65
C THR A 84 -8.34 6.76 -0.77
N GLY A 85 -8.27 7.55 0.29
CA GLY A 85 -7.12 7.58 1.20
C GLY A 85 -7.53 7.37 2.66
N ARG A 86 -8.11 6.21 2.99
CA ARG A 86 -8.49 5.89 4.36
C ARG A 86 -7.29 5.42 5.18
N MET A 87 -7.37 5.58 6.48
CA MET A 87 -6.30 5.12 7.38
C MET A 87 -6.09 3.61 7.22
N HIS A 88 -4.85 3.19 7.05
CA HIS A 88 -4.43 1.80 6.82
C HIS A 88 -5.13 1.08 5.65
N GLN A 89 -5.73 1.81 4.70
CA GLN A 89 -6.56 1.25 3.64
C GLN A 89 -5.90 0.06 2.93
N ILE A 90 -4.70 0.24 2.37
CA ILE A 90 -3.99 -0.83 1.66
C ILE A 90 -3.76 -2.05 2.58
N ARG A 91 -3.34 -1.80 3.80
CA ARG A 91 -3.00 -2.84 4.78
C ARG A 91 -4.22 -3.71 5.12
N ILE A 92 -5.36 -3.07 5.37
CA ILE A 92 -6.63 -3.76 5.70
C ILE A 92 -7.16 -4.48 4.46
N HIS A 93 -7.18 -3.85 3.29
CA HIS A 93 -7.66 -4.46 2.04
C HIS A 93 -6.88 -5.73 1.71
N LEU A 94 -5.56 -5.68 1.70
CA LEU A 94 -4.73 -6.84 1.38
C LEU A 94 -4.83 -7.94 2.45
N SER A 95 -4.94 -7.57 3.73
CA SER A 95 -5.15 -8.53 4.81
C SER A 95 -6.49 -9.29 4.66
N LYS A 96 -7.57 -8.60 4.34
CA LYS A 96 -8.88 -9.21 4.07
C LYS A 96 -8.89 -10.12 2.85
N GLN A 97 -8.01 -9.88 1.88
CA GLN A 97 -7.81 -10.75 0.72
C GLN A 97 -6.87 -11.94 1.01
N ASN A 98 -6.55 -12.23 2.28
CA ASN A 98 -5.58 -13.24 2.70
C ASN A 98 -4.19 -13.09 2.08
N CYS A 99 -3.83 -11.86 1.72
CA CYS A 99 -2.53 -11.50 1.15
C CYS A 99 -1.93 -10.30 1.91
N PRO A 100 -1.72 -10.41 3.24
CA PRO A 100 -1.27 -9.31 4.08
C PRO A 100 0.15 -8.87 3.74
N ILE A 101 0.47 -7.60 4.01
CA ILE A 101 1.81 -7.04 3.76
C ILE A 101 2.84 -7.71 4.67
N ALA A 102 3.99 -8.07 4.11
CA ALA A 102 5.10 -8.64 4.84
C ALA A 102 5.67 -7.65 5.87
N ALA A 103 5.94 -8.15 7.07
CA ALA A 103 6.37 -7.39 8.24
C ALA A 103 5.39 -6.29 8.72
N ASP A 104 4.11 -6.40 8.37
CA ASP A 104 3.07 -5.58 8.97
C ASP A 104 2.73 -6.10 10.37
N GLU A 105 3.02 -5.28 11.41
CA GLU A 105 2.85 -5.68 12.82
C GLU A 105 1.39 -5.59 13.31
N HIS A 106 0.45 -4.98 12.55
CA HIS A 106 -0.94 -4.82 12.97
C HIS A 106 -1.93 -5.59 12.12
N HIS A 107 -1.69 -5.70 10.81
CA HIS A 107 -2.61 -6.34 9.85
C HIS A 107 -1.95 -7.52 9.13
N GLY A 108 -0.71 -7.89 9.50
CA GLY A 108 0.09 -8.91 8.85
C GLY A 108 -0.17 -10.33 9.36
N ASN A 109 0.51 -11.29 8.73
CA ASN A 109 0.60 -12.65 9.24
C ASN A 109 1.71 -12.74 10.29
N PHE A 110 1.36 -12.68 11.57
CA PHE A 110 2.33 -12.63 12.67
C PHE A 110 3.27 -13.84 12.73
N LYS A 111 2.78 -15.05 12.40
CA LYS A 111 3.60 -16.28 12.40
C LYS A 111 4.67 -16.18 11.31
N VAL A 112 4.26 -15.86 10.08
CA VAL A 112 5.19 -15.72 8.96
C VAL A 112 6.12 -14.51 9.17
N ASN A 113 5.63 -13.39 9.67
CA ASN A 113 6.45 -12.19 9.96
C ASN A 113 7.58 -12.51 10.96
N LYS A 114 7.33 -13.34 11.97
CA LYS A 114 8.37 -13.80 12.91
C LYS A 114 9.47 -14.58 12.21
N LEU A 115 9.12 -15.44 11.28
CA LEU A 115 10.08 -16.21 10.46
C LEU A 115 10.85 -15.30 9.49
N LEU A 116 10.15 -14.44 8.76
CA LEU A 116 10.78 -13.47 7.86
C LEU A 116 11.80 -12.58 8.60
N LYS A 117 11.45 -12.15 9.82
CA LYS A 117 12.36 -11.37 10.67
C LYS A 117 13.59 -12.17 11.10
N LYS A 118 13.39 -13.44 11.51
CA LYS A 118 14.46 -14.32 12.00
C LYS A 118 15.39 -14.79 10.87
N GLU A 119 14.83 -15.27 9.78
CA GLU A 119 15.55 -16.00 8.73
C GLU A 119 16.01 -15.08 7.58
N MET A 120 15.19 -14.11 7.20
CA MET A 120 15.48 -13.15 6.13
C MET A 120 15.91 -11.77 6.63
N LYS A 121 15.98 -11.55 7.94
CA LYS A 121 16.30 -10.25 8.57
C LYS A 121 15.33 -9.12 8.18
N LEU A 122 14.14 -9.46 7.72
CA LEU A 122 13.13 -8.49 7.35
C LEU A 122 12.54 -7.82 8.60
N LYS A 123 12.91 -6.55 8.83
CA LYS A 123 12.52 -5.79 10.03
C LYS A 123 11.52 -4.67 9.76
N LYS A 124 11.34 -4.29 8.49
CA LYS A 124 10.49 -3.16 8.10
C LYS A 124 9.35 -3.63 7.22
N MET A 125 8.16 -3.09 7.45
CA MET A 125 6.99 -3.35 6.61
C MET A 125 7.28 -2.98 5.15
N LEU A 126 6.98 -3.90 4.24
CA LEU A 126 7.22 -3.73 2.81
C LEU A 126 6.03 -3.03 2.13
N LEU A 127 5.82 -1.76 2.47
CA LEU A 127 4.86 -0.85 1.82
C LEU A 127 5.55 0.49 1.56
N ALA A 128 5.66 0.89 0.31
CA ALA A 128 6.24 2.16 -0.10
C ALA A 128 5.30 2.96 -1.00
N SER A 129 5.17 4.27 -0.74
CA SER A 129 4.57 5.21 -1.70
C SER A 129 5.65 5.58 -2.72
N VAL A 130 5.47 5.20 -3.98
CA VAL A 130 6.49 5.33 -5.03
C VAL A 130 6.22 6.46 -6.00
N LYS A 131 4.92 6.81 -6.20
CA LYS A 131 4.58 7.85 -7.17
C LYS A 131 3.37 8.66 -6.72
N LEU A 132 3.46 9.96 -6.94
CA LEU A 132 2.40 10.92 -6.71
C LEU A 132 2.22 11.75 -7.96
N THR A 133 1.01 11.73 -8.55
CA THR A 133 0.65 12.59 -9.67
C THR A 133 -0.35 13.63 -9.20
N VAL A 134 -0.04 14.92 -9.42
CA VAL A 134 -0.81 16.04 -8.90
C VAL A 134 -1.04 17.06 -10.01
N PRO A 135 -2.28 17.52 -10.26
CA PRO A 135 -2.55 18.63 -11.16
C PRO A 135 -2.13 19.94 -10.50
N ILE A 136 -1.15 20.61 -11.07
CA ILE A 136 -0.65 21.91 -10.62
C ILE A 136 -0.63 22.85 -11.84
N ASP A 137 -1.32 23.97 -11.75
CA ASP A 137 -1.40 25.01 -12.79
C ASP A 137 -1.78 24.43 -14.17
N GLY A 138 -2.81 23.58 -14.20
CA GLY A 138 -3.35 22.95 -15.42
C GLY A 138 -2.50 21.83 -16.01
N LYS A 139 -1.38 21.44 -15.37
CA LYS A 139 -0.50 20.36 -15.80
C LYS A 139 -0.32 19.32 -14.71
N ASN A 140 -0.24 18.06 -15.10
CA ASN A 140 0.09 16.98 -14.15
C ASN A 140 1.58 17.02 -13.83
N LYS A 141 1.91 17.28 -12.56
CA LYS A 141 3.26 17.07 -12.03
C LYS A 141 3.38 15.69 -11.41
N ILE A 142 4.43 14.98 -11.79
CA ILE A 142 4.73 13.63 -11.33
C ILE A 142 5.93 13.71 -10.39
N PHE A 143 5.78 13.12 -9.20
CA PHE A 143 6.85 12.91 -8.23
C PHE A 143 7.00 11.40 -8.06
N GLU A 144 8.16 10.88 -8.41
CA GLU A 144 8.49 9.47 -8.33
C GLU A 144 9.79 9.27 -7.56
N ILE A 145 9.84 8.21 -6.77
CA ILE A 145 11.02 7.83 -6.00
C ILE A 145 11.33 6.35 -6.22
N PRO A 146 12.61 5.95 -6.20
CA PRO A 146 12.97 4.54 -6.25
C PRO A 146 12.44 3.79 -5.01
N LEU A 147 12.32 2.48 -5.14
CA LEU A 147 12.00 1.64 -4.00
C LEU A 147 13.12 1.74 -2.94
N PRO A 148 12.77 1.76 -1.66
CA PRO A 148 13.75 1.68 -0.59
C PRO A 148 14.55 0.38 -0.64
N GLN A 149 15.84 0.41 -0.31
CA GLN A 149 16.74 -0.75 -0.34
C GLN A 149 16.22 -2.00 0.37
N HIS A 150 15.43 -1.83 1.43
CA HIS A 150 14.87 -2.98 2.17
C HIS A 150 13.76 -3.74 1.42
N PHE A 151 13.44 -3.36 0.18
CA PHE A 151 12.57 -4.11 -0.74
C PHE A 151 13.35 -5.10 -1.62
N GLU A 152 14.67 -5.00 -1.64
CA GLU A 152 15.60 -5.91 -2.31
C GLU A 152 15.93 -7.11 -1.41
#